data_a8f7072013d8326a4bdf411fefdf8436
#
_entry.id   a8f7072013d8326a4bdf411fefdf8436
#
_cell.length_a   1.000
_cell.length_b   1.000
_cell.length_c   1.000
_cell.angle_alpha   90.00
_cell.angle_beta   90.00
_cell.angle_gamma   90.00
#
_symmetry.space_group_name_H-M   'P 1'
#
loop_
_entity.id
_entity.type
_entity.pdbx_description
1 polymer ?
#
loop_
_entity_poly.entity_id
_entity_poly.type
_entity_poly.pdbx_seq_one_letter_code
_entity_poly.pdbx_strand_id
1 'polypeptide(L)'
;VQIRSSRSPKPGSLIIVENHEHCFKLLCKERKEGFFIVDFQDDPKKIFNSLGNTPLPPYIKRKIEREDKHRYQTVYENKDYQESVAAPTAGLHFDNLLLGKLENKGAKIRYINLTVGAGTFQPVKVENIMDHKIHSEYINVSKELVNEIINTKKIGGNIIAVGTTSLRAIETVFSKNLDQYEGLT
;
A
#
# COMPACT_ATOMS: atom_id res chain seq x y z
N VAL A 1 -2.30 -13.58 -4.70
CA VAL A 1 -3.68 -13.04 -4.73
C VAL A 1 -4.51 -13.62 -3.60
N GLN A 2 -5.58 -12.93 -3.21
CA GLN A 2 -6.65 -13.48 -2.35
C GLN A 2 -7.83 -13.88 -3.23
N ILE A 3 -8.42 -15.06 -2.96
CA ILE A 3 -9.55 -15.57 -3.74
C ILE A 3 -10.68 -15.93 -2.77
N ARG A 4 -11.85 -15.36 -3.01
CA ARG A 4 -13.08 -15.73 -2.31
C ARG A 4 -13.90 -16.63 -3.23
N SER A 5 -14.06 -17.88 -2.84
CA SER A 5 -14.78 -18.89 -3.61
C SER A 5 -15.46 -19.91 -2.67
N SER A 6 -16.48 -20.61 -3.15
CA SER A 6 -17.13 -21.70 -2.43
C SER A 6 -16.21 -22.89 -2.20
N ARG A 7 -15.27 -23.11 -3.11
CA ARG A 7 -14.21 -24.13 -3.00
C ARG A 7 -12.87 -23.48 -3.32
N SER A 8 -11.89 -23.65 -2.43
CA SER A 8 -10.54 -23.14 -2.65
C SER A 8 -9.91 -23.80 -3.89
N PRO A 9 -9.32 -23.02 -4.81
CA PRO A 9 -8.55 -23.55 -5.92
C PRO A 9 -7.40 -24.42 -5.42
N LYS A 10 -7.18 -25.56 -6.09
CA LYS A 10 -6.01 -26.41 -5.84
C LYS A 10 -4.87 -26.03 -6.78
N PRO A 11 -3.61 -26.35 -6.46
CA PRO A 11 -2.53 -26.26 -7.43
C PRO A 11 -2.90 -26.96 -8.75
N GLY A 12 -2.62 -26.32 -9.87
CA GLY A 12 -3.03 -26.76 -11.21
C GLY A 12 -4.44 -26.33 -11.65
N SER A 13 -5.27 -25.74 -10.75
CA SER A 13 -6.59 -25.24 -11.15
C SER A 13 -6.47 -24.04 -12.05
N LEU A 14 -7.26 -24.03 -13.14
CA LEU A 14 -7.45 -22.87 -13.99
C LEU A 14 -8.51 -21.95 -13.36
N ILE A 15 -8.18 -20.68 -13.23
CA ILE A 15 -9.07 -19.63 -12.74
C ILE A 15 -9.38 -18.73 -13.93
N ILE A 16 -10.67 -18.51 -14.17
CA ILE A 16 -11.15 -17.63 -15.23
C ILE A 16 -11.64 -16.34 -14.59
N VAL A 17 -11.17 -15.22 -15.11
CA VAL A 17 -11.61 -13.87 -14.70
C VAL A 17 -12.16 -13.18 -15.94
N GLU A 18 -13.44 -12.89 -15.95
CA GLU A 18 -14.13 -12.41 -17.15
C GLU A 18 -15.22 -11.36 -16.86
N ASN A 19 -15.51 -10.61 -17.92
CA ASN A 19 -16.73 -9.79 -18.04
C ASN A 19 -17.32 -10.03 -19.45
N HIS A 20 -18.26 -9.18 -19.87
CA HIS A 20 -18.92 -9.32 -21.21
C HIS A 20 -17.96 -9.16 -22.37
N GLU A 21 -16.82 -8.49 -22.22
CA GLU A 21 -15.89 -8.12 -23.30
C GLU A 21 -14.57 -8.86 -23.21
N HIS A 22 -14.15 -9.27 -22.02
CA HIS A 22 -12.82 -9.83 -21.77
C HIS A 22 -12.88 -11.11 -20.94
N CYS A 23 -12.01 -12.05 -21.28
CA CYS A 23 -11.82 -13.30 -20.57
C CYS A 23 -10.32 -13.59 -20.43
N PHE A 24 -9.83 -13.70 -19.20
CA PHE A 24 -8.42 -13.96 -18.88
C PHE A 24 -8.30 -15.24 -18.07
N LYS A 25 -7.16 -15.91 -18.23
CA LYS A 25 -6.87 -17.19 -17.59
C LYS A 25 -5.68 -17.06 -16.65
N LEU A 26 -5.82 -17.57 -15.42
CA LEU A 26 -4.79 -17.64 -14.41
C LEU A 26 -4.63 -19.08 -13.96
N LEU A 27 -3.40 -19.54 -13.76
CA LEU A 27 -3.11 -20.87 -13.25
C LEU A 27 -2.74 -20.77 -11.77
N CYS A 28 -3.49 -21.45 -10.89
CA CYS A 28 -3.14 -21.57 -9.49
C CYS A 28 -1.90 -22.46 -9.33
N LYS A 29 -0.80 -21.93 -8.79
CA LYS A 29 0.44 -22.67 -8.55
C LYS A 29 0.45 -23.30 -7.16
N GLU A 30 0.23 -22.50 -6.15
CA GLU A 30 0.27 -22.94 -4.76
C GLU A 30 -0.53 -22.02 -3.84
N ARG A 31 -0.69 -22.46 -2.59
CA ARG A 31 -1.24 -21.63 -1.52
C ARG A 31 -0.18 -21.45 -0.43
N LYS A 32 0.13 -20.20 -0.11
CA LYS A 32 1.13 -19.84 0.90
C LYS A 32 0.59 -18.71 1.79
N GLU A 33 0.67 -18.89 3.11
CA GLU A 33 0.30 -17.85 4.11
C GLU A 33 -1.09 -17.21 3.89
N GLY A 34 -2.07 -18.00 3.42
CA GLY A 34 -3.42 -17.52 3.16
C GLY A 34 -3.62 -16.88 1.79
N PHE A 35 -2.58 -16.73 0.99
CA PHE A 35 -2.61 -16.26 -0.39
C PHE A 35 -2.49 -17.40 -1.39
N PHE A 36 -3.01 -17.16 -2.59
CA PHE A 36 -2.76 -18.03 -3.74
C PHE A 36 -1.68 -17.39 -4.61
N ILE A 37 -0.69 -18.19 -4.97
CA ILE A 37 0.29 -17.85 -6.01
C ILE A 37 -0.32 -18.27 -7.33
N VAL A 38 -0.44 -17.35 -8.27
CA VAL A 38 -1.03 -17.59 -9.57
C VAL A 38 -0.09 -17.12 -10.68
N ASP A 39 -0.06 -17.88 -11.78
CA ASP A 39 0.54 -17.44 -13.02
C ASP A 39 -0.52 -16.78 -13.89
N PHE A 40 -0.23 -15.59 -14.34
CA PHE A 40 -1.01 -14.91 -15.34
C PHE A 40 -0.59 -15.40 -16.72
N GLN A 41 -1.57 -15.86 -17.51
CA GLN A 41 -1.32 -16.25 -18.92
C GLN A 41 -1.26 -15.04 -19.85
N ASP A 42 -1.80 -13.92 -19.38
CA ASP A 42 -1.82 -12.62 -20.06
C ASP A 42 -1.08 -11.57 -19.20
N ASP A 43 -0.81 -10.41 -19.79
CA ASP A 43 -0.24 -9.28 -19.07
C ASP A 43 -1.15 -8.85 -17.90
N PRO A 44 -0.70 -8.93 -16.63
CA PRO A 44 -1.49 -8.54 -15.48
C PRO A 44 -2.05 -7.12 -15.57
N LYS A 45 -1.31 -6.18 -16.18
CA LYS A 45 -1.75 -4.79 -16.35
C LYS A 45 -2.99 -4.69 -17.24
N LYS A 46 -3.08 -5.52 -18.29
CA LYS A 46 -4.29 -5.58 -19.13
C LYS A 46 -5.49 -6.07 -18.31
N ILE A 47 -5.29 -7.11 -17.49
CA ILE A 47 -6.37 -7.66 -16.66
C ILE A 47 -6.85 -6.60 -15.67
N PHE A 48 -5.94 -5.94 -14.95
CA PHE A 48 -6.29 -4.92 -13.97
C PHE A 48 -6.97 -3.70 -14.61
N ASN A 49 -6.54 -3.29 -15.81
CA ASN A 49 -7.14 -2.16 -16.51
C ASN A 49 -8.54 -2.48 -17.06
N SER A 50 -8.79 -3.73 -17.48
CA SER A 50 -10.05 -4.16 -18.11
C SER A 50 -11.10 -4.60 -17.11
N LEU A 51 -10.69 -5.27 -16.03
CA LEU A 51 -11.59 -5.90 -15.05
C LEU A 51 -11.41 -5.35 -13.63
N GLY A 52 -10.28 -4.66 -13.37
CA GLY A 52 -9.92 -4.22 -12.03
C GLY A 52 -10.81 -3.08 -11.53
N ASN A 53 -11.05 -3.11 -10.24
CA ASN A 53 -11.69 -2.03 -9.49
C ASN A 53 -10.77 -1.57 -8.37
N THR A 54 -10.95 -0.33 -7.91
CA THR A 54 -10.23 0.19 -6.75
C THR A 54 -10.52 -0.66 -5.51
N PRO A 55 -9.50 -1.27 -4.86
CA PRO A 55 -9.72 -2.10 -3.69
C PRO A 55 -10.01 -1.22 -2.46
N LEU A 56 -11.28 -0.94 -2.19
CA LEU A 56 -11.66 -0.16 -1.01
C LEU A 56 -11.45 -0.96 0.27
N PRO A 57 -11.07 -0.29 1.38
CA PRO A 57 -10.93 -0.93 2.68
C PRO A 57 -12.26 -1.56 3.14
N PRO A 58 -12.22 -2.68 3.91
CA PRO A 58 -13.42 -3.42 4.33
C PRO A 58 -14.41 -2.62 5.19
N TYR A 59 -13.98 -1.52 5.80
CA TYR A 59 -14.87 -0.65 6.60
C TYR A 59 -15.73 0.28 5.72
N ILE A 60 -15.41 0.43 4.44
CA ILE A 60 -16.28 1.13 3.46
C ILE A 60 -17.31 0.13 2.94
N LYS A 61 -18.51 0.14 3.57
CA LYS A 61 -19.58 -0.84 3.32
C LYS A 61 -20.54 -0.40 2.21
N ARG A 62 -20.02 0.02 1.06
CA ARG A 62 -20.81 0.34 -0.13
C ARG A 62 -20.19 -0.28 -1.38
N LYS A 63 -20.92 -0.28 -2.47
CA LYS A 63 -20.38 -0.66 -3.78
C LYS A 63 -19.32 0.35 -4.23
N ILE A 64 -18.33 -0.13 -4.98
CA ILE A 64 -17.32 0.69 -5.60
C ILE A 64 -17.98 1.56 -6.67
N GLU A 65 -17.65 2.84 -6.69
CA GLU A 65 -18.12 3.84 -7.63
C GLU A 65 -16.97 4.29 -8.54
N ARG A 66 -17.30 4.82 -9.71
CA ARG A 66 -16.30 5.27 -10.68
C ARG A 66 -15.37 6.35 -10.10
N GLU A 67 -15.89 7.17 -9.22
CA GLU A 67 -15.15 8.25 -8.57
C GLU A 67 -14.11 7.75 -7.56
N ASP A 68 -14.27 6.53 -7.03
CA ASP A 68 -13.33 5.97 -6.06
C ASP A 68 -11.92 5.83 -6.64
N LYS A 69 -11.80 5.63 -7.94
CA LYS A 69 -10.51 5.59 -8.63
C LYS A 69 -9.68 6.86 -8.40
N HIS A 70 -10.33 8.01 -8.28
CA HIS A 70 -9.68 9.30 -8.04
C HIS A 70 -9.72 9.70 -6.56
N ARG A 71 -10.82 9.40 -5.87
CA ARG A 71 -10.99 9.81 -4.47
C ARG A 71 -10.22 8.95 -3.47
N TYR A 72 -9.97 7.68 -3.81
CA TYR A 72 -9.16 6.77 -3.00
C TYR A 72 -7.70 6.78 -3.45
N GLN A 73 -7.16 8.00 -3.69
CA GLN A 73 -5.77 8.23 -4.05
C GLN A 73 -5.31 9.58 -3.49
N THR A 74 -4.06 9.68 -3.07
CA THR A 74 -3.48 10.93 -2.59
C THR A 74 -3.01 11.79 -3.77
N VAL A 75 -3.01 13.12 -3.58
CA VAL A 75 -2.54 14.07 -4.62
C VAL A 75 -1.03 13.98 -4.86
N TYR A 76 -0.31 13.29 -4.00
CA TYR A 76 1.12 13.08 -4.08
C TYR A 76 1.50 11.63 -4.42
N GLU A 77 0.60 10.85 -5.01
CA GLU A 77 0.96 9.51 -5.51
C GLU A 77 2.13 9.58 -6.49
N ASN A 78 3.03 8.63 -6.40
CA ASN A 78 4.06 8.45 -7.42
C ASN A 78 3.64 7.33 -8.38
N LYS A 79 3.37 7.71 -9.64
CA LYS A 79 2.88 6.79 -10.69
C LYS A 79 3.92 5.76 -11.12
N ASP A 80 5.18 5.96 -10.81
CA ASP A 80 6.25 5.00 -11.09
C ASP A 80 6.26 3.82 -10.11
N TYR A 81 5.57 3.97 -8.97
CA TYR A 81 5.47 2.97 -7.90
C TYR A 81 4.01 2.55 -7.67
N GLN A 82 3.43 1.83 -8.64
CA GLN A 82 2.01 1.41 -8.62
C GLN A 82 1.80 -0.01 -8.04
N GLU A 83 2.60 -0.42 -7.08
CA GLU A 83 2.55 -1.79 -6.52
C GLU A 83 1.73 -1.90 -5.23
N SER A 84 1.28 -0.79 -4.66
CA SER A 84 0.47 -0.77 -3.45
C SER A 84 -0.97 -1.19 -3.71
N VAL A 85 -1.51 -2.05 -2.83
CA VAL A 85 -2.93 -2.46 -2.89
C VAL A 85 -3.86 -1.50 -2.14
N ALA A 86 -3.33 -0.55 -1.38
CA ALA A 86 -4.10 0.44 -0.63
C ALA A 86 -3.45 1.82 -0.71
N ALA A 87 -4.28 2.86 -0.75
CA ALA A 87 -3.82 4.24 -0.61
C ALA A 87 -3.50 4.56 0.87
N PRO A 88 -2.57 5.50 1.15
CA PRO A 88 -2.30 5.97 2.50
C PRO A 88 -3.44 6.89 2.98
N THR A 89 -4.50 6.28 3.52
CA THR A 89 -5.77 6.95 3.83
C THR A 89 -5.65 8.16 4.74
N ALA A 90 -4.63 8.20 5.61
CA ALA A 90 -4.35 9.37 6.45
C ALA A 90 -4.00 10.63 5.63
N GLY A 91 -3.59 10.48 4.38
CA GLY A 91 -3.24 11.58 3.49
C GLY A 91 -4.35 12.02 2.54
N LEU A 92 -5.51 11.33 2.51
CA LEU A 92 -6.59 11.62 1.55
C LEU A 92 -7.26 12.99 1.72
N HIS A 93 -7.08 13.62 2.87
CA HIS A 93 -7.61 14.96 3.13
C HIS A 93 -6.73 16.10 2.58
N PHE A 94 -5.50 15.81 2.14
CA PHE A 94 -4.64 16.80 1.52
C PHE A 94 -5.05 17.01 0.06
N ASP A 95 -5.09 18.29 -0.31
CA ASP A 95 -5.11 18.76 -1.69
C ASP A 95 -3.88 19.65 -1.96
N ASN A 96 -3.64 19.99 -3.21
CA ASN A 96 -2.50 20.83 -3.59
C ASN A 96 -2.56 22.23 -2.96
N LEU A 97 -3.78 22.74 -2.72
CA LEU A 97 -3.96 24.05 -2.09
C LEU A 97 -3.52 24.03 -0.62
N LEU A 98 -3.90 22.98 0.12
CA LEU A 98 -3.50 22.79 1.52
C LEU A 98 -1.99 22.56 1.65
N LEU A 99 -1.41 21.72 0.79
CA LEU A 99 0.04 21.51 0.76
C LEU A 99 0.79 22.82 0.50
N GLY A 100 0.38 23.61 -0.49
CA GLY A 100 0.98 24.92 -0.76
C GLY A 100 0.83 25.92 0.41
N LYS A 101 -0.30 25.90 1.13
CA LYS A 101 -0.47 26.73 2.34
C LYS A 101 0.49 26.32 3.47
N LEU A 102 0.75 25.03 3.63
CA LEU A 102 1.71 24.54 4.62
C LEU A 102 3.13 24.97 4.27
N GLU A 103 3.54 24.83 3.01
CA GLU A 103 4.86 25.28 2.55
C GLU A 103 5.05 26.79 2.73
N ASN A 104 4.04 27.59 2.40
CA ASN A 104 4.05 29.05 2.62
C ASN A 104 4.17 29.43 4.10
N LYS A 105 3.78 28.55 5.02
CA LYS A 105 3.99 28.70 6.47
C LYS A 105 5.34 28.17 6.95
N GLY A 106 6.21 27.74 6.05
CA GLY A 106 7.55 27.25 6.35
C GLY A 106 7.64 25.76 6.67
N ALA A 107 6.56 24.99 6.51
CA ALA A 107 6.64 23.54 6.64
C ALA A 107 7.39 22.94 5.46
N LYS A 108 8.33 22.04 5.73
CA LYS A 108 9.02 21.27 4.71
C LYS A 108 8.27 19.96 4.48
N ILE A 109 7.72 19.78 3.28
CA ILE A 109 7.02 18.55 2.91
C ILE A 109 8.02 17.57 2.29
N ARG A 110 7.99 16.32 2.76
CA ARG A 110 8.83 15.23 2.27
C ARG A 110 8.00 13.97 2.10
N TYR A 111 8.49 13.08 1.25
CA TYR A 111 7.77 11.87 0.87
C TYR A 111 8.59 10.63 1.14
N ILE A 112 7.90 9.56 1.45
CA ILE A 112 8.45 8.21 1.63
C ILE A 112 7.71 7.30 0.67
N ASN A 113 8.43 6.44 -0.05
CA ASN A 113 7.80 5.36 -0.79
C ASN A 113 7.56 4.17 0.12
N LEU A 114 6.32 3.68 0.09
CA LEU A 114 5.92 2.49 0.82
C LEU A 114 4.96 1.68 -0.04
N THR A 115 5.28 0.40 -0.23
CA THR A 115 4.42 -0.56 -0.93
C THR A 115 3.56 -1.30 0.07
N VAL A 116 2.28 -0.94 0.12
CA VAL A 116 1.30 -1.59 1.00
C VAL A 116 0.90 -2.93 0.41
N GLY A 117 1.21 -4.02 1.11
CA GLY A 117 0.86 -5.37 0.70
C GLY A 117 -0.60 -5.74 0.99
N ALA A 118 -1.08 -6.81 0.33
CA ALA A 118 -2.45 -7.31 0.50
C ALA A 118 -2.78 -7.79 1.94
N GLY A 119 -1.75 -8.01 2.76
CA GLY A 119 -1.91 -8.34 4.18
C GLY A 119 -2.58 -7.24 5.02
N THR A 120 -2.47 -5.99 4.60
CA THR A 120 -3.09 -4.82 5.29
C THR A 120 -4.61 -4.96 5.44
N PHE A 121 -5.28 -5.67 4.54
CA PHE A 121 -6.73 -5.91 4.64
C PHE A 121 -7.11 -7.16 5.43
N GLN A 122 -6.15 -7.90 5.97
CA GLN A 122 -6.44 -9.07 6.78
C GLN A 122 -6.83 -8.66 8.20
N PRO A 123 -7.96 -9.17 8.73
CA PRO A 123 -8.31 -8.92 10.11
C PRO A 123 -7.34 -9.68 11.04
N VAL A 124 -7.12 -9.13 12.24
CA VAL A 124 -6.46 -9.85 13.32
C VAL A 124 -7.29 -11.08 13.69
N LYS A 125 -6.69 -12.27 13.61
CA LYS A 125 -7.38 -13.56 13.85
C LYS A 125 -6.87 -14.28 15.10
N VAL A 126 -5.90 -13.71 15.78
CA VAL A 126 -5.32 -14.30 17.01
C VAL A 126 -6.01 -13.74 18.24
N GLU A 127 -6.15 -14.54 19.28
CA GLU A 127 -6.73 -14.11 20.55
C GLU A 127 -5.77 -13.19 21.31
N ASN A 128 -4.47 -13.50 21.30
CA ASN A 128 -3.46 -12.65 21.92
C ASN A 128 -2.80 -11.79 20.83
N ILE A 129 -2.86 -10.47 21.01
CA ILE A 129 -2.28 -9.53 20.05
C ILE A 129 -0.76 -9.70 19.88
N MET A 130 -0.07 -10.21 20.89
CA MET A 130 1.38 -10.48 20.80
C MET A 130 1.73 -11.60 19.80
N ASP A 131 0.77 -12.47 19.48
CA ASP A 131 0.94 -13.55 18.50
C ASP A 131 0.62 -13.07 17.07
N HIS A 132 0.13 -11.85 16.93
CA HIS A 132 -0.18 -11.30 15.61
C HIS A 132 1.10 -10.91 14.88
N LYS A 133 1.35 -11.60 13.77
CA LYS A 133 2.45 -11.25 12.86
C LYS A 133 1.99 -10.15 11.91
N ILE A 134 2.55 -8.97 12.09
CA ILE A 134 2.36 -7.87 11.15
C ILE A 134 3.12 -8.19 9.87
N HIS A 135 2.44 -8.09 8.73
CA HIS A 135 3.09 -8.28 7.43
C HIS A 135 4.16 -7.22 7.19
N SER A 136 5.30 -7.66 6.66
CA SER A 136 6.35 -6.76 6.21
C SER A 136 5.88 -5.98 4.98
N GLU A 137 6.28 -4.71 4.91
CA GLU A 137 6.00 -3.82 3.81
C GLU A 137 7.32 -3.30 3.25
N TYR A 138 7.39 -3.14 1.93
CA TYR A 138 8.59 -2.59 1.31
C TYR A 138 8.58 -1.08 1.44
N ILE A 139 9.68 -0.54 1.97
CA ILE A 139 9.85 0.91 2.15
C ILE A 139 11.13 1.39 1.48
N ASN A 140 11.11 2.64 1.03
CA ASN A 140 12.29 3.35 0.58
C ASN A 140 12.33 4.73 1.26
N VAL A 141 13.37 4.94 2.07
CA VAL A 141 13.63 6.17 2.82
C VAL A 141 15.01 6.67 2.46
N SER A 142 15.08 7.84 1.83
CA SER A 142 16.34 8.38 1.33
C SER A 142 17.23 8.94 2.43
N LYS A 143 18.53 9.01 2.16
CA LYS A 143 19.54 9.61 3.05
C LYS A 143 19.27 11.08 3.31
N GLU A 144 18.81 11.81 2.29
CA GLU A 144 18.48 13.23 2.40
C GLU A 144 17.35 13.45 3.42
N LEU A 145 16.32 12.62 3.37
CA LEU A 145 15.21 12.68 4.33
C LEU A 145 15.68 12.39 5.76
N VAL A 146 16.49 11.35 5.95
CA VAL A 146 17.05 11.02 7.27
C VAL A 146 17.85 12.20 7.83
N ASN A 147 18.72 12.79 7.03
CA ASN A 147 19.51 13.95 7.43
C ASN A 147 18.64 15.17 7.77
N GLU A 148 17.58 15.42 7.01
CA GLU A 148 16.65 16.51 7.31
C GLU A 148 15.89 16.29 8.61
N ILE A 149 15.47 15.06 8.90
CA ILE A 149 14.84 14.70 10.19
C ILE A 149 15.80 14.99 11.35
N ILE A 150 17.04 14.50 11.24
CA ILE A 150 18.08 14.73 12.27
C ILE A 150 18.34 16.22 12.49
N ASN A 151 18.50 16.97 11.41
CA ASN A 151 18.78 18.41 11.50
C ASN A 151 17.57 19.18 12.08
N THR A 152 16.35 18.83 11.67
CA THR A 152 15.14 19.44 12.21
C THR A 152 15.03 19.21 13.73
N LYS A 153 15.32 18.01 14.19
CA LYS A 153 15.34 17.69 15.63
C LYS A 153 16.42 18.46 16.38
N LYS A 154 17.64 18.58 15.81
CA LYS A 154 18.75 19.32 16.41
C LYS A 154 18.44 20.80 16.66
N ILE A 155 17.67 21.43 15.76
CA ILE A 155 17.27 22.84 15.92
C ILE A 155 15.96 23.02 16.70
N GLY A 156 15.45 21.97 17.33
CA GLY A 156 14.20 22.00 18.13
C GLY A 156 12.92 22.02 17.31
N GLY A 157 12.99 21.69 16.02
CA GLY A 157 11.80 21.59 15.16
C GLY A 157 10.99 20.30 15.41
N ASN A 158 9.77 20.27 14.88
CA ASN A 158 8.86 19.15 14.97
C ASN A 158 8.87 18.30 13.72
N ILE A 159 8.79 16.98 13.88
CA ILE A 159 8.58 16.01 12.81
C ILE A 159 7.14 15.52 12.90
N ILE A 160 6.41 15.61 11.79
CA ILE A 160 5.02 15.18 11.68
C ILE A 160 4.95 14.07 10.63
N ALA A 161 4.73 12.84 11.06
CA ALA A 161 4.47 11.73 10.17
C ALA A 161 2.96 11.64 9.86
N VAL A 162 2.60 11.75 8.59
CA VAL A 162 1.21 11.61 8.14
C VAL A 162 0.94 10.15 7.83
N GLY A 163 0.23 9.50 8.74
CA GLY A 163 -0.13 8.08 8.67
C GLY A 163 0.84 7.15 9.39
N THR A 164 0.29 6.03 9.86
CA THR A 164 1.05 4.98 10.55
C THR A 164 2.10 4.33 9.65
N THR A 165 1.87 4.28 8.35
CA THR A 165 2.82 3.78 7.35
C THR A 165 4.07 4.66 7.30
N SER A 166 3.92 5.99 7.26
CA SER A 166 5.05 6.92 7.29
C SER A 166 5.81 6.84 8.61
N LEU A 167 5.09 6.77 9.73
CA LEU A 167 5.69 6.60 11.04
C LEU A 167 6.51 5.30 11.11
N ARG A 168 5.93 4.18 10.69
CA ARG A 168 6.62 2.89 10.68
C ARG A 168 7.89 2.90 9.84
N ALA A 169 7.86 3.55 8.68
CA ALA A 169 9.05 3.66 7.83
C ALA A 169 10.17 4.45 8.53
N ILE A 170 9.84 5.59 9.15
CA ILE A 170 10.81 6.40 9.90
C ILE A 170 11.36 5.60 11.09
N GLU A 171 10.50 4.99 11.90
CA GLU A 171 10.92 4.18 13.06
C GLU A 171 11.81 3.00 12.64
N THR A 172 11.56 2.36 11.50
CA THR A 172 12.40 1.28 10.98
C THR A 172 13.83 1.76 10.72
N VAL A 173 14.00 2.93 10.13
CA VAL A 173 15.32 3.51 9.85
C VAL A 173 16.05 3.87 11.13
N PHE A 174 15.38 4.59 12.04
CA PHE A 174 16.03 5.09 13.26
C PHE A 174 16.28 3.98 14.28
N SER A 175 15.40 2.98 14.42
CA SER A 175 15.63 1.83 15.31
C SER A 175 16.81 0.96 14.87
N LYS A 176 17.12 0.93 13.57
CA LYS A 176 18.26 0.20 12.99
C LYS A 176 19.52 1.08 12.87
N ASN A 177 19.47 2.37 13.27
CA ASN A 177 20.54 3.36 13.12
C ASN A 177 21.09 3.45 11.68
N LEU A 178 20.20 3.54 10.70
CA LEU A 178 20.56 3.59 9.29
C LEU A 178 20.52 5.03 8.74
N ASP A 179 21.41 5.34 7.81
CA ASP A 179 21.41 6.63 7.09
C ASP A 179 20.37 6.70 5.99
N GLN A 180 19.97 5.55 5.46
CA GLN A 180 18.96 5.34 4.45
C GLN A 180 18.45 3.90 4.55
N TYR A 181 17.29 3.62 3.98
CA TYR A 181 16.78 2.25 3.98
C TYR A 181 15.90 1.98 2.77
N GLU A 182 16.20 0.89 2.10
CA GLU A 182 15.35 0.29 1.08
C GLU A 182 15.21 -1.20 1.36
N GLY A 183 13.98 -1.68 1.61
CA GLY A 183 13.74 -3.09 1.93
C GLY A 183 12.47 -3.31 2.75
N LEU A 184 12.35 -4.49 3.36
CA LEU A 184 11.20 -4.88 4.17
C LEU A 184 11.31 -4.36 5.62
N THR A 185 10.18 -3.88 6.14
CA THR A 185 10.04 -3.42 7.54
C THR A 185 10.01 -4.58 8.51
#